data_a503e17d62054d18395fbd22f83502c4
#
_entry.id   a503e17d62054d18395fbd22f83502c4
#
_cell.length_a   1.000
_cell.length_b   1.000
_cell.length_c   1.000
_cell.angle_alpha   90.00
_cell.angle_beta   90.00
_cell.angle_gamma   90.00
#
_symmetry.space_group_name_H-M   'P 1'
#
loop_
_entity.id
_entity.type
_entity.pdbx_description
1 polymer ?
#
loop_
_entity_poly.entity_id
_entity_poly.type
_entity_poly.pdbx_seq_one_letter_code
_entity_poly.pdbx_strand_id
1 'polypeptide(L)'
;MPKKTTLASVALSPVAKKLEKPSRAEAEAAVRTLLRWTGDDPDREGLRATPDRVVRSYEEFFSGYDQDPEEILARTFEEIAGYDDMVVLRGIRFESYCEHHMVPIIGVAHIGYLPNDRVIGISKLARVLEIFSKRLQIQEKMTAEIANTIDRVLKPQGVAVVIEGEHQ
;
A
#
# COMPACT_ATOMS: atom_id res chain seq x y z
N MET A 1 24.50 30.45 -5.93
CA MET A 1 23.04 30.15 -6.03
C MET A 1 22.87 28.66 -6.22
N PRO A 2 22.25 27.90 -5.33
CA PRO A 2 22.04 26.48 -5.50
C PRO A 2 20.99 26.23 -6.59
N LYS A 3 21.30 25.30 -7.52
CA LYS A 3 20.39 24.88 -8.56
C LYS A 3 19.20 24.13 -7.93
N LYS A 4 17.98 24.60 -8.17
CA LYS A 4 16.76 23.87 -7.80
C LYS A 4 16.71 22.57 -8.60
N THR A 5 16.89 21.43 -7.92
CA THR A 5 16.60 20.11 -8.49
C THR A 5 15.10 19.99 -8.58
N THR A 6 14.55 20.10 -9.78
CA THR A 6 13.13 19.85 -10.06
C THR A 6 12.93 18.34 -10.05
N LEU A 7 12.28 17.80 -9.04
CA LEU A 7 11.79 16.45 -9.05
C LEU A 7 10.78 16.32 -10.20
N ALA A 8 11.04 15.39 -11.12
CA ALA A 8 10.11 15.07 -12.18
C ALA A 8 8.79 14.62 -11.56
N SER A 9 7.68 15.28 -11.92
CA SER A 9 6.34 14.83 -11.54
C SER A 9 6.10 13.47 -12.22
N VAL A 10 6.10 12.42 -11.44
CA VAL A 10 5.60 11.13 -11.89
C VAL A 10 4.11 11.31 -12.12
N ALA A 11 3.69 11.28 -13.39
CA ALA A 11 2.29 11.37 -13.76
C ALA A 11 1.55 10.22 -13.07
N LEU A 12 0.57 10.54 -12.23
CA LEU A 12 -0.33 9.56 -11.66
C LEU A 12 -0.99 8.80 -12.80
N SER A 13 -0.89 7.49 -12.78
CA SER A 13 -1.61 6.64 -13.74
C SER A 13 -3.10 6.98 -13.70
N PRO A 14 -3.79 7.06 -14.85
CA PRO A 14 -5.21 7.37 -14.87
C PRO A 14 -5.95 6.37 -13.99
N VAL A 15 -6.99 6.84 -13.29
CA VAL A 15 -7.88 6.02 -12.45
C VAL A 15 -8.19 4.73 -13.21
N ALA A 16 -7.70 3.62 -12.70
CA ALA A 16 -7.83 2.34 -13.36
C ALA A 16 -9.33 2.08 -13.59
N LYS A 17 -9.69 1.80 -14.86
CA LYS A 17 -11.05 1.38 -15.21
C LYS A 17 -11.44 0.28 -14.24
N LYS A 18 -12.53 0.49 -13.49
CA LYS A 18 -13.02 -0.49 -12.51
C LYS A 18 -13.28 -1.79 -13.26
N LEU A 19 -12.36 -2.74 -13.12
CA LEU A 19 -12.48 -4.05 -13.74
C LEU A 19 -13.61 -4.81 -13.02
N GLU A 20 -14.40 -5.54 -13.81
CA GLU A 20 -15.37 -6.47 -13.24
C GLU A 20 -14.62 -7.59 -12.52
N LYS A 21 -14.87 -7.73 -11.22
CA LYS A 21 -14.26 -8.82 -10.43
C LYS A 21 -14.87 -10.14 -10.89
N PRO A 22 -14.05 -11.17 -11.18
CA PRO A 22 -14.56 -12.50 -11.44
C PRO A 22 -15.26 -13.06 -10.20
N SER A 23 -16.10 -14.06 -10.39
CA SER A 23 -16.73 -14.76 -9.28
C SER A 23 -15.70 -15.50 -8.43
N ARG A 24 -16.04 -15.75 -7.16
CA ARG A 24 -15.21 -16.56 -6.27
C ARG A 24 -14.90 -17.94 -6.86
N ALA A 25 -15.89 -18.59 -7.48
CA ALA A 25 -15.71 -19.91 -8.10
C ALA A 25 -14.69 -19.88 -9.25
N GLU A 26 -14.67 -18.81 -10.06
CA GLU A 26 -13.65 -18.64 -11.11
C GLU A 26 -12.26 -18.45 -10.52
N ALA A 27 -12.13 -17.67 -9.44
CA ALA A 27 -10.85 -17.48 -8.76
C ALA A 27 -10.33 -18.79 -8.16
N GLU A 28 -11.19 -19.58 -7.50
CA GLU A 28 -10.84 -20.91 -6.97
C GLU A 28 -10.44 -21.89 -8.08
N ALA A 29 -11.13 -21.86 -9.22
CA ALA A 29 -10.77 -22.68 -10.39
C ALA A 29 -9.39 -22.31 -10.95
N ALA A 30 -9.05 -21.01 -10.96
CA ALA A 30 -7.72 -20.56 -11.36
C ALA A 30 -6.63 -21.09 -10.42
N VAL A 31 -6.86 -21.06 -9.11
CA VAL A 31 -5.92 -21.65 -8.13
C VAL A 31 -5.76 -23.16 -8.35
N ARG A 32 -6.85 -23.91 -8.60
CA ARG A 32 -6.75 -25.34 -8.96
C ARG A 32 -5.89 -25.57 -10.22
N THR A 33 -6.02 -24.70 -11.20
CA THR A 33 -5.22 -24.79 -12.42
C THR A 33 -3.73 -24.56 -12.13
N LEU A 34 -3.40 -23.58 -11.27
CA LEU A 34 -2.03 -23.35 -10.84
C LEU A 34 -1.46 -24.53 -10.06
N LEU A 35 -2.22 -25.14 -9.17
CA LEU A 35 -1.78 -26.34 -8.44
C LEU A 35 -1.42 -27.48 -9.40
N ARG A 36 -2.22 -27.72 -10.43
CA ARG A 36 -1.88 -28.72 -11.47
C ARG A 36 -0.65 -28.31 -12.28
N TRP A 37 -0.49 -27.02 -12.55
CA TRP A 37 0.68 -26.51 -13.26
C TRP A 37 1.98 -26.74 -12.49
N THR A 38 1.96 -26.70 -11.15
CA THR A 38 3.12 -27.02 -10.32
C THR A 38 3.44 -28.53 -10.30
N GLY A 39 2.57 -29.37 -10.84
CA GLY A 39 2.74 -30.82 -10.89
C GLY A 39 2.12 -31.57 -9.72
N ASP A 40 1.33 -30.89 -8.87
CA ASP A 40 0.68 -31.55 -7.73
C ASP A 40 -0.80 -31.85 -8.02
N ASP A 41 -1.37 -32.79 -7.28
CA ASP A 41 -2.77 -33.21 -7.39
C ASP A 41 -3.66 -32.33 -6.47
N PRO A 42 -4.50 -31.44 -7.03
CA PRO A 42 -5.39 -30.60 -6.24
C PRO A 42 -6.49 -31.39 -5.51
N ASP A 43 -6.70 -32.65 -5.84
CA ASP A 43 -7.71 -33.50 -5.22
C ASP A 43 -7.19 -34.30 -4.04
N ARG A 44 -5.87 -34.34 -3.81
CA ARG A 44 -5.32 -34.95 -2.60
C ARG A 44 -5.80 -34.21 -1.35
N GLU A 45 -5.94 -34.93 -0.25
CA GLU A 45 -6.55 -34.45 1.00
C GLU A 45 -6.00 -33.07 1.46
N GLY A 46 -4.68 -32.88 1.42
CA GLY A 46 -4.03 -31.65 1.87
C GLY A 46 -4.31 -30.43 1.00
N LEU A 47 -4.70 -30.61 -0.28
CA LEU A 47 -4.91 -29.52 -1.24
C LEU A 47 -6.37 -29.21 -1.57
N ARG A 48 -7.32 -30.07 -1.19
CA ARG A 48 -8.74 -29.86 -1.53
C ARG A 48 -9.29 -28.51 -1.09
N ALA A 49 -8.89 -28.03 0.09
CA ALA A 49 -9.34 -26.75 0.62
C ALA A 49 -8.40 -25.58 0.25
N THR A 50 -7.30 -25.82 -0.47
CA THR A 50 -6.32 -24.77 -0.80
C THR A 50 -6.88 -23.70 -1.70
N PRO A 51 -7.70 -23.98 -2.74
CA PRO A 51 -8.29 -22.93 -3.56
C PRO A 51 -9.10 -21.91 -2.74
N ASP A 52 -9.99 -22.36 -1.87
CA ASP A 52 -10.75 -21.49 -0.97
C ASP A 52 -9.86 -20.68 -0.02
N ARG A 53 -8.83 -21.31 0.56
CA ARG A 53 -7.91 -20.65 1.48
C ARG A 53 -7.11 -19.55 0.78
N VAL A 54 -6.63 -19.78 -0.44
CA VAL A 54 -5.89 -18.81 -1.24
C VAL A 54 -6.77 -17.63 -1.60
N VAL A 55 -8.00 -17.86 -2.07
CA VAL A 55 -8.92 -16.78 -2.42
C VAL A 55 -9.25 -15.92 -1.19
N ARG A 56 -9.50 -16.54 -0.03
CA ARG A 56 -9.72 -15.79 1.22
C ARG A 56 -8.51 -14.98 1.66
N SER A 57 -7.30 -15.54 1.56
CA SER A 57 -6.09 -14.78 1.91
C SER A 57 -5.88 -13.58 0.99
N TYR A 58 -6.24 -13.70 -0.29
CA TYR A 58 -6.15 -12.60 -1.25
C TYR A 58 -7.16 -11.48 -0.98
N GLU A 59 -8.32 -11.78 -0.42
CA GLU A 59 -9.27 -10.76 0.06
C GLU A 59 -8.64 -9.88 1.15
N GLU A 60 -7.81 -10.45 2.02
CA GLU A 60 -7.07 -9.72 3.05
C GLU A 60 -5.83 -9.04 2.47
N PHE A 61 -5.00 -9.76 1.72
CA PHE A 61 -3.73 -9.26 1.19
C PHE A 61 -3.91 -8.08 0.24
N PHE A 62 -5.02 -8.04 -0.48
CA PHE A 62 -5.32 -7.01 -1.46
C PHE A 62 -6.49 -6.09 -1.07
N SER A 63 -6.83 -6.04 0.22
CA SER A 63 -7.91 -5.19 0.75
C SER A 63 -7.71 -3.69 0.53
N GLY A 64 -6.48 -3.27 0.28
CA GLY A 64 -6.15 -1.87 -0.01
C GLY A 64 -6.74 -1.35 -1.32
N TYR A 65 -7.14 -2.22 -2.27
CA TYR A 65 -7.83 -1.79 -3.49
C TYR A 65 -9.24 -1.28 -3.25
N ASP A 66 -9.86 -1.71 -2.16
CA ASP A 66 -11.22 -1.33 -1.80
C ASP A 66 -11.26 -0.12 -0.82
N GLN A 67 -10.10 0.49 -0.54
CA GLN A 67 -9.95 1.60 0.42
C GLN A 67 -9.38 2.85 -0.25
N ASP A 68 -9.86 4.02 0.19
CA ASP A 68 -9.35 5.33 -0.23
C ASP A 68 -8.41 5.92 0.84
N PRO A 69 -7.11 6.06 0.56
CA PRO A 69 -6.15 6.65 1.48
C PRO A 69 -6.43 8.15 1.75
N GLU A 70 -7.08 8.87 0.82
CA GLU A 70 -7.41 10.28 1.01
C GLU A 70 -8.49 10.47 2.08
N GLU A 71 -9.50 9.59 2.13
CA GLU A 71 -10.54 9.62 3.17
C GLU A 71 -9.95 9.46 4.58
N ILE A 72 -8.90 8.63 4.70
CA ILE A 72 -8.20 8.43 5.98
C ILE A 72 -7.51 9.71 6.42
N LEU A 73 -6.87 10.42 5.49
CA LEU A 73 -6.14 11.66 5.77
C LEU A 73 -7.06 12.87 5.93
N ALA A 74 -8.26 12.86 5.34
CA ALA A 74 -9.18 14.00 5.34
C ALA A 74 -9.64 14.43 6.76
N ARG A 75 -9.61 13.52 7.74
CA ARG A 75 -9.93 13.85 9.14
C ARG A 75 -8.71 14.48 9.81
N THR A 76 -8.57 15.76 9.72
CA THR A 76 -7.49 16.58 10.32
C THR A 76 -7.92 17.24 11.61
N PHE A 77 -6.92 17.68 12.39
CA PHE A 77 -7.10 18.59 13.52
C PHE A 77 -6.55 19.95 13.13
N GLU A 78 -7.30 21.02 13.45
CA GLU A 78 -6.90 22.40 13.18
C GLU A 78 -6.17 23.03 14.38
N GLU A 79 -6.18 22.38 15.55
CA GLU A 79 -5.42 22.84 16.72
C GLU A 79 -3.94 22.49 16.55
N ILE A 80 -3.21 23.34 15.83
CA ILE A 80 -1.77 23.21 15.56
C ILE A 80 -0.89 24.05 16.47
N ALA A 81 -1.46 24.70 17.49
CA ALA A 81 -0.68 25.55 18.38
C ALA A 81 0.49 24.78 19.03
N GLY A 82 1.71 25.04 18.53
CA GLY A 82 2.95 24.42 19.03
C GLY A 82 3.51 23.26 18.21
N TYR A 83 2.97 22.96 17.01
CA TYR A 83 3.54 21.94 16.11
C TYR A 83 4.46 22.61 15.05
N ASP A 84 5.59 23.17 15.50
CA ASP A 84 6.61 23.73 14.62
C ASP A 84 7.62 22.69 14.14
N ASP A 85 7.56 21.47 14.71
CA ASP A 85 8.48 20.38 14.44
C ASP A 85 7.88 19.34 13.50
N MET A 86 8.77 18.55 12.89
CA MET A 86 8.41 17.43 12.03
C MET A 86 7.70 16.34 12.84
N VAL A 87 6.50 15.95 12.38
CA VAL A 87 5.80 14.76 12.88
C VAL A 87 6.40 13.53 12.20
N VAL A 88 6.96 12.59 12.98
CA VAL A 88 7.62 11.39 12.46
C VAL A 88 7.06 10.13 13.11
N LEU A 89 6.65 9.17 12.29
CA LEU A 89 6.34 7.81 12.70
C LEU A 89 7.39 6.86 12.11
N ARG A 90 8.12 6.17 12.98
CA ARG A 90 9.21 5.26 12.59
C ARG A 90 8.90 3.82 12.94
N GLY A 91 9.52 2.90 12.17
CA GLY A 91 9.46 1.47 12.47
C GLY A 91 8.10 0.85 12.19
N ILE A 92 7.35 1.36 11.23
CA ILE A 92 6.05 0.80 10.87
C ILE A 92 6.28 -0.47 10.04
N ARG A 93 5.97 -1.61 10.59
CA ARG A 93 6.07 -2.89 9.87
C ARG A 93 4.97 -2.97 8.81
N PHE A 94 5.29 -3.52 7.66
CA PHE A 94 4.34 -3.76 6.60
C PHE A 94 4.65 -5.07 5.87
N GLU A 95 3.61 -5.61 5.26
CA GLU A 95 3.67 -6.69 4.29
C GLU A 95 2.98 -6.22 3.01
N SER A 96 3.62 -6.45 1.87
CA SER A 96 3.11 -6.13 0.56
C SER A 96 3.40 -7.27 -0.40
N TYR A 97 2.98 -7.15 -1.65
CA TYR A 97 3.17 -8.16 -2.67
C TYR A 97 3.72 -7.53 -3.94
N CYS A 98 4.83 -8.10 -4.42
CA CYS A 98 5.47 -7.64 -5.65
C CYS A 98 4.54 -7.83 -6.86
N GLU A 99 4.33 -6.81 -7.67
CA GLU A 99 3.45 -6.91 -8.84
C GLU A 99 4.03 -7.82 -9.95
N HIS A 100 5.34 -8.10 -9.94
CA HIS A 100 5.97 -8.93 -10.97
C HIS A 100 5.73 -10.43 -10.75
N HIS A 101 5.77 -10.91 -9.51
CA HIS A 101 5.70 -12.33 -9.18
C HIS A 101 4.64 -12.68 -8.15
N MET A 102 3.94 -11.69 -7.58
CA MET A 102 2.98 -11.86 -6.48
C MET A 102 3.60 -12.48 -5.22
N VAL A 103 4.91 -12.35 -5.04
CA VAL A 103 5.60 -12.81 -3.83
C VAL A 103 5.61 -11.73 -2.76
N PRO A 104 5.71 -12.09 -1.46
CA PRO A 104 5.72 -11.12 -0.38
C PRO A 104 6.91 -10.16 -0.43
N ILE A 105 6.66 -8.92 -0.03
CA ILE A 105 7.65 -7.92 0.34
C ILE A 105 7.41 -7.62 1.81
N ILE A 106 8.38 -7.92 2.66
CA ILE A 106 8.28 -7.68 4.10
C ILE A 106 9.23 -6.55 4.45
N GLY A 107 8.77 -5.58 5.23
CA GLY A 107 9.62 -4.46 5.48
C GLY A 107 9.19 -3.54 6.61
N VAL A 108 9.91 -2.42 6.68
CA VAL A 108 9.70 -1.35 7.65
C VAL A 108 9.65 -0.03 6.91
N ALA A 109 8.71 0.82 7.27
CA ALA A 109 8.58 2.17 6.74
C ALA A 109 8.75 3.23 7.83
N HIS A 110 9.26 4.37 7.41
CA HIS A 110 9.39 5.58 8.20
C HIS A 110 8.72 6.71 7.42
N ILE A 111 7.76 7.39 8.05
CA ILE A 111 7.00 8.45 7.42
C ILE A 111 7.07 9.70 8.29
N GLY A 112 7.45 10.80 7.69
CA GLY A 112 7.46 12.09 8.36
C GLY A 112 6.89 13.19 7.48
N TYR A 113 6.30 14.20 8.11
CA TYR A 113 5.87 15.41 7.43
C TYR A 113 6.05 16.63 8.35
N LEU A 114 6.35 17.76 7.77
CA LEU A 114 6.42 19.03 8.48
C LEU A 114 5.07 19.75 8.31
N PRO A 115 4.25 19.87 9.37
CA PRO A 115 2.93 20.48 9.28
C PRO A 115 2.97 21.90 8.75
N ASN A 116 1.89 22.35 8.12
CA ASN A 116 1.61 23.73 7.82
C ASN A 116 0.37 24.16 8.64
N ASP A 117 -0.83 24.01 8.08
CA ASP A 117 -2.08 24.41 8.75
C ASP A 117 -2.87 23.22 9.34
N ARG A 118 -2.41 21.99 9.13
CA ARG A 118 -3.15 20.78 9.49
C ARG A 118 -2.23 19.69 10.04
N VAL A 119 -2.71 19.05 11.10
CA VAL A 119 -2.10 17.84 11.64
C VAL A 119 -3.09 16.69 11.62
N ILE A 120 -2.55 15.47 11.54
CA ILE A 120 -3.33 14.24 11.64
C ILE A 120 -2.85 13.40 12.81
N GLY A 121 -3.75 12.58 13.32
CA GLY A 121 -3.35 11.56 14.28
C GLY A 121 -2.29 10.63 13.69
N ILE A 122 -1.22 10.37 14.42
CA ILE A 122 -0.05 9.61 13.98
C ILE A 122 -0.42 8.21 13.44
N SER A 123 -1.48 7.58 13.96
CA SER A 123 -2.00 6.30 13.50
C SER A 123 -2.50 6.32 12.04
N LYS A 124 -2.84 7.49 11.50
CA LYS A 124 -3.27 7.61 10.10
C LYS A 124 -2.13 7.44 9.11
N LEU A 125 -0.90 7.79 9.49
CA LEU A 125 0.28 7.51 8.67
C LEU A 125 0.47 5.99 8.50
N ALA A 126 0.31 5.22 9.58
CA ALA A 126 0.36 3.77 9.52
C ALA A 126 -0.76 3.18 8.64
N ARG A 127 -1.99 3.73 8.74
CA ARG A 127 -3.12 3.28 7.91
C ARG A 127 -2.92 3.58 6.42
N VAL A 128 -2.36 4.73 6.09
CA VAL A 128 -2.03 5.05 4.69
C VAL A 128 -1.01 4.07 4.13
N LEU A 129 0.04 3.75 4.90
CA LEU A 129 0.99 2.71 4.53
C LEU A 129 0.27 1.36 4.33
N GLU A 130 -0.59 0.96 5.25
CA GLU A 130 -1.35 -0.29 5.16
C GLU A 130 -2.19 -0.36 3.89
N ILE A 131 -2.93 0.70 3.54
CA ILE A 131 -3.75 0.76 2.33
C ILE A 131 -2.90 0.57 1.07
N PHE A 132 -1.75 1.20 0.99
CA PHE A 132 -0.88 1.06 -0.17
C PHE A 132 -0.14 -0.27 -0.19
N SER A 133 0.29 -0.79 0.95
CA SER A 133 0.97 -2.09 1.04
C SER A 133 0.04 -3.26 0.73
N LYS A 134 -1.24 -3.17 1.06
CA LYS A 134 -2.27 -4.19 0.73
C LYS A 134 -2.74 -4.11 -0.75
N ARG A 135 -1.77 -3.92 -1.66
CA ARG A 135 -1.95 -3.91 -3.13
C ARG A 135 -0.77 -4.62 -3.77
N LEU A 136 -0.88 -4.94 -5.06
CA LEU A 136 0.30 -5.32 -5.86
C LEU A 136 1.17 -4.08 -6.07
N GLN A 137 2.44 -4.14 -5.66
CA GLN A 137 3.31 -2.96 -5.60
C GLN A 137 4.69 -3.18 -6.22
N ILE A 138 5.27 -2.04 -6.64
CA ILE A 138 6.71 -1.84 -6.76
C ILE A 138 7.10 -0.91 -5.61
N GLN A 139 8.20 -1.20 -4.92
CA GLN A 139 8.62 -0.46 -3.72
C GLN A 139 8.75 1.04 -3.98
N GLU A 140 9.37 1.43 -5.09
CA GLU A 140 9.56 2.83 -5.48
C GLU A 140 8.22 3.54 -5.74
N LYS A 141 7.29 2.86 -6.41
CA LYS A 141 5.94 3.37 -6.67
C LYS A 141 5.17 3.54 -5.37
N MET A 142 5.18 2.55 -4.49
CA MET A 142 4.51 2.62 -3.19
C MET A 142 5.05 3.79 -2.34
N THR A 143 6.37 3.96 -2.31
CA THR A 143 7.03 5.06 -1.61
C THR A 143 6.54 6.43 -2.13
N ALA A 144 6.50 6.58 -3.44
CA ALA A 144 6.04 7.81 -4.08
C ALA A 144 4.54 8.05 -3.88
N GLU A 145 3.70 7.02 -3.98
CA GLU A 145 2.24 7.13 -3.77
C GLU A 145 1.92 7.58 -2.36
N ILE A 146 2.58 7.04 -1.33
CA ILE A 146 2.41 7.45 0.06
C ILE A 146 2.80 8.93 0.23
N ALA A 147 3.99 9.32 -0.23
CA ALA A 147 4.48 10.69 -0.10
C ALA A 147 3.56 11.70 -0.81
N ASN A 148 3.19 11.42 -2.06
CA ASN A 148 2.34 12.29 -2.87
C ASN A 148 0.91 12.40 -2.30
N THR A 149 0.38 11.34 -1.70
CA THR A 149 -0.96 11.38 -1.09
C THR A 149 -0.95 12.25 0.16
N ILE A 150 0.06 12.11 1.02
CA ILE A 150 0.23 12.97 2.20
C ILE A 150 0.40 14.44 1.77
N ASP A 151 1.27 14.69 0.81
CA ASP A 151 1.52 16.05 0.29
C ASP A 151 0.25 16.70 -0.27
N ARG A 152 -0.49 15.99 -1.10
CA ARG A 152 -1.70 16.49 -1.74
C ARG A 152 -2.82 16.81 -0.73
N VAL A 153 -3.02 15.93 0.26
CA VAL A 153 -4.16 16.05 1.20
C VAL A 153 -3.85 17.03 2.33
N LEU A 154 -2.67 16.95 2.92
CA LEU A 154 -2.30 17.77 4.07
C LEU A 154 -1.67 19.09 3.68
N LYS A 155 -1.10 19.20 2.49
CA LYS A 155 -0.35 20.39 2.02
C LYS A 155 0.70 20.84 3.04
N PRO A 156 1.55 19.94 3.53
CA PRO A 156 2.56 20.26 4.52
C PRO A 156 3.69 21.07 3.89
N GLN A 157 4.62 21.56 4.70
CA GLN A 157 5.86 22.21 4.22
C GLN A 157 6.81 21.19 3.56
N GLY A 158 6.70 19.90 3.90
CA GLY A 158 7.47 18.81 3.30
C GLY A 158 7.03 17.45 3.82
N VAL A 159 7.32 16.41 3.01
CA VAL A 159 7.06 15.00 3.33
C VAL A 159 8.33 14.21 3.09
N ALA A 160 8.59 13.22 3.95
CA ALA A 160 9.64 12.24 3.78
C ALA A 160 9.08 10.84 4.03
N VAL A 161 9.37 9.92 3.11
CA VAL A 161 9.02 8.50 3.24
C VAL A 161 10.26 7.67 2.92
N VAL A 162 10.59 6.77 3.83
CA VAL A 162 11.69 5.80 3.64
C VAL A 162 11.10 4.41 3.86
N ILE A 163 11.34 3.52 2.91
CA ILE A 163 10.89 2.13 2.96
C ILE A 163 12.10 1.21 2.79
N GLU A 164 12.25 0.30 3.73
CA GLU A 164 13.23 -0.78 3.68
C GLU A 164 12.44 -2.09 3.51
N GLY A 165 12.57 -2.73 2.35
CA GLY A 165 11.81 -3.93 2.00
C GLY A 165 12.72 -5.07 1.56
N GLU A 166 12.39 -6.27 2.02
CA GLU A 166 13.00 -7.53 1.59
C GLU A 166 12.00 -8.27 0.69
N HIS A 167 12.41 -8.54 -0.55
CA HIS A 167 11.64 -9.29 -1.52
C HIS A 167 11.96 -10.79 -1.36
N GLN A 168 10.92 -11.60 -1.18
CA GLN A 168 11.03 -13.06 -1.01
C GLN A 168 11.18 -13.79 -2.35
#